data_b1800adee4b5cbe98b49f867dd512af0
#
_entry.id   b1800adee4b5cbe98b49f867dd512af0
#
_cell.length_a   1.000
_cell.length_b   1.000
_cell.length_c   1.000
_cell.angle_alpha   90.00
_cell.angle_beta   90.00
_cell.angle_gamma   90.00
#
_symmetry.space_group_name_H-M   'P 1'
#
loop_
_entity.id
_entity.type
_entity.pdbx_description
1 polymer ?
#
loop_
_entity_poly.entity_id
_entity_poly.type
_entity_poly.pdbx_seq_one_letter_code
_entity_poly.pdbx_strand_id
1 'polypeptide(L)'
;DNIVKIPENQLPVKLPDKVNLNINGNPLDAHNDWKNIEIDGKKCVRETDTLDTFVDSSWYFLRFCSANNKEVPFNQADIDYWMPVDQYVGGIEHAILHLLYSRFFMRALKLNNNELKVDEPFKGLFTQGMVCHETYKDEDNNWLSPDEVFSNDGKNYFSIKNKAKKVKVGPSESMSKSKKNTIDPEEIINNYGADAVRLFIISDSPPEKDVQWSEEGMESAYKFI
;
A
#
# COMPACT_ATOMS: atom_id res chain seq x y z
N ASP A 1 36.96 1.15 5.46
CA ASP A 1 36.20 0.25 6.33
C ASP A 1 35.84 -1.01 5.53
N ASN A 2 36.01 -2.19 6.15
CA ASN A 2 35.68 -3.46 5.49
C ASN A 2 34.26 -3.87 5.86
N ILE A 3 33.45 -4.20 4.86
CA ILE A 3 32.11 -4.77 5.06
C ILE A 3 32.27 -6.24 5.45
N VAL A 4 31.65 -6.62 6.58
CA VAL A 4 31.70 -8.00 7.12
C VAL A 4 30.26 -8.54 7.14
N LYS A 5 30.05 -9.73 6.58
CA LYS A 5 28.76 -10.42 6.64
C LYS A 5 28.52 -10.97 8.05
N ILE A 6 27.29 -10.89 8.53
CA ILE A 6 26.85 -11.56 9.75
C ILE A 6 26.97 -13.08 9.55
N PRO A 7 27.64 -13.84 10.43
CA PRO A 7 27.69 -15.29 10.36
C PRO A 7 26.28 -15.93 10.46
N GLU A 8 26.07 -17.03 9.78
CA GLU A 8 24.76 -17.72 9.73
C GLU A 8 24.25 -18.11 11.13
N ASN A 9 25.13 -18.50 12.03
CA ASN A 9 24.79 -18.86 13.41
C ASN A 9 24.34 -17.66 14.27
N GLN A 10 24.49 -16.43 13.78
CA GLN A 10 23.99 -15.19 14.41
C GLN A 10 22.72 -14.64 13.73
N LEU A 11 22.14 -15.36 12.79
CA LEU A 11 20.87 -15.03 12.16
C LEU A 11 19.68 -15.65 12.92
N PRO A 12 18.50 -15.03 12.90
CA PRO A 12 18.19 -13.74 12.29
C PRO A 12 18.69 -12.55 13.12
N VAL A 13 19.05 -11.45 12.47
CA VAL A 13 19.32 -10.19 13.15
C VAL A 13 18.00 -9.61 13.65
N LYS A 14 17.78 -9.65 14.96
CA LYS A 14 16.57 -9.09 15.58
C LYS A 14 16.78 -7.62 15.90
N LEU A 15 15.76 -6.81 15.63
CA LEU A 15 15.71 -5.43 16.06
C LEU A 15 15.54 -5.36 17.59
N PRO A 16 16.01 -4.28 18.26
CA PRO A 16 15.79 -4.11 19.69
C PRO A 16 14.30 -3.92 20.00
N ASP A 17 13.83 -4.55 21.08
CA ASP A 17 12.42 -4.49 21.49
C ASP A 17 11.95 -3.07 21.88
N LYS A 18 12.88 -2.24 22.32
CA LYS A 18 12.60 -0.86 22.76
C LYS A 18 13.57 0.09 22.07
N VAL A 19 13.02 1.00 21.29
CA VAL A 19 13.77 2.03 20.59
C VAL A 19 13.15 3.39 20.92
N ASN A 20 13.97 4.38 21.22
CA ASN A 20 13.50 5.74 21.42
C ASN A 20 13.26 6.42 20.07
N LEU A 21 11.98 6.57 19.70
CA LEU A 21 11.57 7.22 18.45
C LEU A 21 11.55 8.76 18.54
N ASN A 22 11.68 9.33 19.76
CA ASN A 22 11.65 10.77 19.98
C ASN A 22 13.05 11.39 19.94
N ILE A 23 13.85 11.03 18.96
CA ILE A 23 15.21 11.56 18.75
C ILE A 23 15.35 12.12 17.34
N ASN A 24 16.25 13.06 17.16
CA ASN A 24 16.67 13.49 15.84
C ASN A 24 17.65 12.47 15.22
N GLY A 25 17.33 12.00 14.02
CA GLY A 25 18.15 11.03 13.29
C GLY A 25 17.65 9.59 13.41
N ASN A 26 18.52 8.63 13.08
CA ASN A 26 18.18 7.22 13.07
C ASN A 26 18.14 6.65 14.50
N PRO A 27 16.99 6.13 14.97
CA PRO A 27 16.87 5.56 16.30
C PRO A 27 17.78 4.35 16.57
N LEU A 28 18.06 3.54 15.56
CA LEU A 28 18.98 2.40 15.69
C LEU A 28 20.43 2.84 15.86
N ASP A 29 20.80 3.96 15.23
CA ASP A 29 22.16 4.51 15.35
C ASP A 29 22.48 4.97 16.78
N ALA A 30 21.45 5.44 17.48
CA ALA A 30 21.57 5.82 18.90
C ALA A 30 21.56 4.61 19.86
N HIS A 31 21.23 3.40 19.40
CA HIS A 31 21.14 2.21 20.25
C HIS A 31 22.48 1.48 20.33
N ASN A 32 23.40 1.98 21.17
CA ASN A 32 24.78 1.52 21.25
C ASN A 32 24.93 0.02 21.55
N ASP A 33 24.13 -0.53 22.45
CA ASP A 33 24.21 -1.95 22.83
C ASP A 33 23.80 -2.89 21.69
N TRP A 34 22.93 -2.45 20.82
CA TRP A 34 22.53 -3.21 19.63
C TRP A 34 23.49 -3.01 18.46
N LYS A 35 23.95 -1.78 18.28
CA LYS A 35 24.82 -1.39 17.15
C LYS A 35 26.20 -2.00 17.24
N ASN A 36 26.81 -2.00 18.44
CA ASN A 36 28.18 -2.49 18.63
C ASN A 36 28.16 -3.99 18.89
N ILE A 37 28.85 -4.76 18.05
CA ILE A 37 28.90 -6.22 18.11
C ILE A 37 30.34 -6.71 17.97
N GLU A 38 30.53 -8.00 18.25
CA GLU A 38 31.76 -8.69 17.99
C GLU A 38 31.53 -9.83 17.00
N ILE A 39 32.39 -9.93 15.98
CA ILE A 39 32.39 -11.01 14.99
C ILE A 39 33.83 -11.55 14.91
N ASP A 40 33.98 -12.82 15.19
CA ASP A 40 35.29 -13.52 15.17
C ASP A 40 36.40 -12.77 15.97
N GLY A 41 36.04 -12.29 17.16
CA GLY A 41 36.94 -11.56 18.04
C GLY A 41 37.25 -10.12 17.58
N LYS A 42 36.59 -9.62 16.56
CA LYS A 42 36.75 -8.24 16.06
C LYS A 42 35.56 -7.37 16.40
N LYS A 43 35.83 -6.17 16.88
CA LYS A 43 34.79 -5.16 17.11
C LYS A 43 34.24 -4.69 15.77
N CYS A 44 32.95 -4.81 15.60
CA CYS A 44 32.20 -4.40 14.43
C CYS A 44 31.04 -3.47 14.81
N VAL A 45 30.54 -2.73 13.83
CA VAL A 45 29.36 -1.85 13.97
C VAL A 45 28.32 -2.34 12.99
N ARG A 46 27.09 -2.58 13.48
CA ARG A 46 25.97 -2.94 12.59
C ARG A 46 25.62 -1.76 11.70
N GLU A 47 25.23 -2.08 10.48
CA GLU A 47 24.49 -1.15 9.65
C GLU A 47 23.15 -0.80 10.34
N THR A 48 22.86 0.49 10.42
CA THR A 48 21.66 1.01 11.09
C THR A 48 20.60 1.53 10.12
N ASP A 49 20.96 1.76 8.87
CA ASP A 49 20.00 2.09 7.84
C ASP A 49 19.09 0.89 7.57
N THR A 50 17.79 1.15 7.50
CA THR A 50 16.79 0.15 7.14
C THR A 50 16.49 0.21 5.65
N LEU A 51 16.16 -0.93 5.08
CA LEU A 51 15.70 -0.99 3.70
C LEU A 51 14.34 -0.28 3.56
N ASP A 52 14.07 0.22 2.36
CA ASP A 52 12.76 0.73 1.99
C ASP A 52 11.68 -0.36 2.18
N THR A 53 10.48 0.05 2.62
CA THR A 53 9.37 -0.88 2.88
C THR A 53 8.93 -1.65 1.63
N PHE A 54 9.19 -1.10 0.43
CA PHE A 54 8.94 -1.80 -0.84
C PHE A 54 9.82 -3.02 -1.07
N VAL A 55 10.91 -3.18 -0.34
CA VAL A 55 11.78 -4.36 -0.47
C VAL A 55 11.02 -5.63 -0.09
N ASP A 56 10.25 -5.62 1.00
CA ASP A 56 9.45 -6.77 1.41
C ASP A 56 8.35 -7.10 0.38
N SER A 57 7.67 -6.09 -0.14
CA SER A 57 6.64 -6.27 -1.17
C SER A 57 7.21 -6.63 -2.55
N SER A 58 8.52 -6.49 -2.76
CA SER A 58 9.17 -6.75 -4.05
C SER A 58 9.24 -8.22 -4.43
N TRP A 59 9.04 -9.12 -3.49
CA TRP A 59 9.20 -10.56 -3.68
C TRP A 59 8.11 -11.41 -3.01
N TYR A 60 7.12 -10.83 -2.35
CA TYR A 60 6.09 -11.56 -1.61
C TYR A 60 5.35 -12.59 -2.46
N PHE A 61 5.17 -12.32 -3.76
CA PHE A 61 4.54 -13.23 -4.70
C PHE A 61 5.32 -14.54 -4.88
N LEU A 62 6.65 -14.51 -4.77
CA LEU A 62 7.49 -15.72 -4.72
C LEU A 62 7.23 -16.50 -3.42
N ARG A 63 7.16 -15.79 -2.30
CA ARG A 63 6.84 -16.39 -1.00
C ARG A 63 5.47 -17.06 -1.00
N PHE A 64 4.49 -16.48 -1.68
CA PHE A 64 3.13 -17.04 -1.81
C PHE A 64 3.10 -18.37 -2.55
N CYS A 65 4.02 -18.60 -3.48
CA CYS A 65 4.15 -19.90 -4.14
C CYS A 65 4.47 -21.03 -3.16
N SER A 66 5.17 -20.73 -2.06
CA SER A 66 5.62 -21.70 -1.04
C SER A 66 5.28 -21.23 0.37
N ALA A 67 4.06 -20.74 0.62
CA ALA A 67 3.64 -20.05 1.84
C ALA A 67 3.88 -20.85 3.13
N ASN A 68 3.77 -22.17 3.07
CA ASN A 68 3.94 -23.05 4.22
C ASN A 68 5.39 -23.49 4.49
N ASN A 69 6.34 -23.16 3.61
CA ASN A 69 7.73 -23.51 3.80
C ASN A 69 8.32 -22.67 4.93
N LYS A 70 9.00 -23.32 5.89
CA LYS A 70 9.64 -22.65 7.04
C LYS A 70 11.17 -22.60 6.95
N GLU A 71 11.75 -23.35 6.03
CA GLU A 71 13.20 -23.51 5.92
C GLU A 71 13.82 -22.56 4.90
N VAL A 72 13.10 -22.31 3.78
CA VAL A 72 13.57 -21.44 2.70
C VAL A 72 12.50 -20.43 2.30
N PRO A 73 12.88 -19.29 1.71
CA PRO A 73 11.93 -18.25 1.26
C PRO A 73 10.90 -18.80 0.28
N PHE A 74 11.31 -19.66 -0.64
CA PHE A 74 10.48 -20.35 -1.62
C PHE A 74 11.21 -21.58 -2.17
N ASN A 75 10.45 -22.56 -2.68
CA ASN A 75 10.98 -23.74 -3.39
C ASN A 75 11.05 -23.47 -4.89
N GLN A 76 12.10 -23.92 -5.55
CA GLN A 76 12.27 -23.75 -7.00
C GLN A 76 11.14 -24.44 -7.78
N ALA A 77 10.72 -25.64 -7.39
CA ALA A 77 9.63 -26.37 -8.05
C ALA A 77 8.31 -25.61 -8.02
N ASP A 78 8.00 -24.95 -6.89
CA ASP A 78 6.79 -24.13 -6.74
C ASP A 78 6.86 -22.88 -7.62
N ILE A 79 8.03 -22.24 -7.68
CA ILE A 79 8.27 -21.09 -8.57
C ILE A 79 8.13 -21.49 -10.04
N ASP A 80 8.72 -22.60 -10.44
CA ASP A 80 8.66 -23.10 -11.83
C ASP A 80 7.21 -23.42 -12.26
N TYR A 81 6.35 -23.78 -11.32
CA TYR A 81 4.95 -24.08 -11.59
C TYR A 81 4.04 -22.83 -11.62
N TRP A 82 4.20 -21.92 -10.63
CA TRP A 82 3.27 -20.80 -10.42
C TRP A 82 3.70 -19.51 -11.14
N MET A 83 4.99 -19.32 -11.41
CA MET A 83 5.50 -18.09 -11.99
C MET A 83 5.68 -18.16 -13.52
N PRO A 84 5.55 -17.03 -14.22
CA PRO A 84 5.17 -15.70 -13.74
C PRO A 84 3.68 -15.61 -13.37
N VAL A 85 3.31 -14.63 -12.54
CA VAL A 85 1.89 -14.35 -12.24
C VAL A 85 1.14 -14.00 -13.52
N ASP A 86 0.06 -14.71 -13.83
CA ASP A 86 -0.66 -14.55 -15.11
C ASP A 86 -1.29 -13.17 -15.24
N GLN A 87 -1.96 -12.68 -14.20
CA GLN A 87 -2.60 -11.37 -14.18
C GLN A 87 -2.36 -10.69 -12.84
N TYR A 88 -1.73 -9.53 -12.88
CA TYR A 88 -1.45 -8.70 -11.71
C TYR A 88 -2.31 -7.44 -11.73
N VAL A 89 -3.16 -7.29 -10.73
CA VAL A 89 -4.13 -6.19 -10.64
C VAL A 89 -3.68 -5.17 -9.60
N GLY A 90 -3.65 -3.91 -9.94
CA GLY A 90 -3.27 -2.84 -9.04
C GLY A 90 -3.44 -1.45 -9.64
N GLY A 91 -3.29 -0.42 -8.81
CA GLY A 91 -3.35 0.97 -9.25
C GLY A 91 -2.14 1.40 -10.09
N ILE A 92 -2.35 2.36 -10.96
CA ILE A 92 -1.29 2.91 -11.84
C ILE A 92 -0.15 3.57 -11.05
N GLU A 93 -0.42 4.05 -9.84
CA GLU A 93 0.57 4.70 -8.97
C GLU A 93 1.74 3.79 -8.60
N HIS A 94 1.53 2.47 -8.65
CA HIS A 94 2.58 1.50 -8.36
C HIS A 94 3.56 1.25 -9.51
N ALA A 95 3.34 1.82 -10.69
CA ALA A 95 4.18 1.58 -11.86
C ALA A 95 5.65 1.93 -11.64
N ILE A 96 5.94 3.04 -10.97
CA ILE A 96 7.29 3.52 -10.64
C ILE A 96 7.73 3.21 -9.21
N LEU A 97 6.90 2.53 -8.45
CA LEU A 97 7.16 2.10 -7.07
C LEU A 97 7.27 0.58 -7.02
N HIS A 98 6.25 -0.08 -6.49
CA HIS A 98 6.19 -1.53 -6.30
C HIS A 98 6.54 -2.35 -7.55
N LEU A 99 5.99 -2.01 -8.71
CA LEU A 99 6.23 -2.77 -9.94
C LEU A 99 7.69 -2.67 -10.41
N LEU A 100 8.31 -1.49 -10.30
CA LEU A 100 9.72 -1.31 -10.63
C LEU A 100 10.62 -2.10 -9.68
N TYR A 101 10.35 -2.03 -8.36
CA TYR A 101 11.08 -2.81 -7.36
C TYR A 101 10.94 -4.31 -7.60
N SER A 102 9.73 -4.81 -7.89
CA SER A 102 9.48 -6.23 -8.16
C SER A 102 10.27 -6.74 -9.35
N ARG A 103 10.31 -5.98 -10.44
CA ARG A 103 11.08 -6.32 -11.64
C ARG A 103 12.59 -6.31 -11.37
N PHE A 104 13.07 -5.30 -10.66
CA PHE A 104 14.47 -5.23 -10.25
C PHE A 104 14.86 -6.41 -9.35
N PHE A 105 14.01 -6.74 -8.36
CA PHE A 105 14.27 -7.80 -7.41
C PHE A 105 14.35 -9.18 -8.07
N MET A 106 13.44 -9.47 -9.01
CA MET A 106 13.48 -10.69 -9.82
C MET A 106 14.79 -10.84 -10.57
N ARG A 107 15.25 -9.78 -11.22
CA ARG A 107 16.52 -9.78 -11.98
C ARG A 107 17.73 -9.93 -11.06
N ALA A 108 17.71 -9.27 -9.89
CA ALA A 108 18.75 -9.39 -8.89
C ALA A 108 18.83 -10.80 -8.30
N LEU A 109 17.69 -11.42 -8.01
CA LEU A 109 17.65 -12.83 -7.58
C LEU A 109 18.20 -13.78 -8.63
N LYS A 110 17.83 -13.58 -9.90
CA LYS A 110 18.32 -14.42 -11.01
C LYS A 110 19.83 -14.33 -11.19
N LEU A 111 20.44 -13.17 -11.00
CA LEU A 111 21.90 -13.00 -11.04
C LEU A 111 22.62 -13.87 -10.00
N ASN A 112 21.98 -14.12 -8.86
CA ASN A 112 22.53 -14.92 -7.78
C ASN A 112 22.03 -16.37 -7.76
N ASN A 113 20.97 -16.67 -8.50
CA ASN A 113 20.36 -17.98 -8.59
C ASN A 113 20.04 -18.33 -10.06
N ASN A 114 20.98 -19.05 -10.71
CA ASN A 114 20.86 -19.46 -12.10
C ASN A 114 19.69 -20.42 -12.37
N GLU A 115 19.09 -21.01 -11.36
CA GLU A 115 17.92 -21.90 -11.48
C GLU A 115 16.62 -21.11 -11.69
N LEU A 116 16.58 -19.82 -11.32
CA LEU A 116 15.41 -18.99 -11.52
C LEU A 116 15.21 -18.68 -13.01
N LYS A 117 14.17 -19.28 -13.62
CA LYS A 117 13.89 -19.21 -15.06
C LYS A 117 13.14 -17.94 -15.48
N VAL A 118 12.49 -17.27 -14.52
CA VAL A 118 11.60 -16.14 -14.75
C VAL A 118 12.35 -14.82 -14.62
N ASP A 119 12.29 -13.98 -15.65
CA ASP A 119 12.90 -12.64 -15.65
C ASP A 119 11.95 -11.54 -15.19
N GLU A 120 10.66 -11.67 -15.56
CA GLU A 120 9.62 -10.70 -15.24
C GLU A 120 8.59 -11.36 -14.33
N PRO A 121 8.23 -10.73 -13.20
CA PRO A 121 7.35 -11.34 -12.21
C PRO A 121 5.90 -11.49 -12.70
N PHE A 122 5.44 -10.59 -13.58
CA PHE A 122 4.07 -10.49 -14.03
C PHE A 122 3.98 -10.64 -15.54
N LYS A 123 3.14 -11.58 -16.01
CA LYS A 123 2.88 -11.81 -17.43
C LYS A 123 1.97 -10.74 -18.02
N GLY A 124 0.97 -10.31 -17.25
CA GLY A 124 0.05 -9.25 -17.60
C GLY A 124 -0.20 -8.32 -16.42
N LEU A 125 -0.26 -7.02 -16.69
CA LEU A 125 -0.66 -6.00 -15.73
C LEU A 125 -2.07 -5.52 -16.08
N PHE A 126 -2.90 -5.38 -15.07
CA PHE A 126 -4.19 -4.74 -15.16
C PHE A 126 -4.22 -3.55 -14.22
N THR A 127 -4.11 -2.35 -14.78
CA THR A 127 -4.14 -1.12 -14.00
C THR A 127 -5.58 -0.66 -13.81
N GLN A 128 -6.05 -0.72 -12.57
CA GLN A 128 -7.39 -0.25 -12.22
C GLN A 128 -7.41 1.26 -12.03
N GLY A 129 -8.56 1.87 -12.34
CA GLY A 129 -8.82 3.28 -12.05
C GLY A 129 -8.95 3.57 -10.56
N MET A 130 -8.94 4.83 -10.21
CA MET A 130 -9.07 5.31 -8.84
C MET A 130 -10.53 5.52 -8.45
N VAL A 131 -10.84 5.38 -7.17
CA VAL A 131 -12.11 5.84 -6.64
C VAL A 131 -11.96 7.32 -6.30
N CYS A 132 -12.79 8.14 -6.92
CA CYS A 132 -12.78 9.59 -6.84
C CYS A 132 -14.00 10.11 -6.08
N HIS A 133 -13.83 11.21 -5.39
CA HIS A 133 -14.90 11.93 -4.72
C HIS A 133 -14.71 13.44 -4.86
N GLU A 134 -15.80 14.17 -4.83
CA GLU A 134 -15.77 15.63 -4.78
C GLU A 134 -14.94 16.12 -3.58
N THR A 135 -14.38 17.30 -3.74
CA THR A 135 -13.61 17.95 -2.68
C THR A 135 -14.38 19.15 -2.15
N TYR A 136 -14.30 19.38 -0.85
CA TYR A 136 -15.03 20.43 -0.17
C TYR A 136 -14.11 21.38 0.57
N LYS A 137 -14.38 22.70 0.47
CA LYS A 137 -13.66 23.73 1.20
C LYS A 137 -14.61 24.72 1.87
N ASP A 138 -14.25 25.12 3.07
CA ASP A 138 -14.91 26.25 3.74
C ASP A 138 -14.50 27.60 3.14
N GLU A 139 -15.06 28.69 3.69
CA GLU A 139 -14.77 30.06 3.29
C GLU A 139 -13.30 30.45 3.54
N ASP A 140 -12.64 29.80 4.49
CA ASP A 140 -11.24 30.00 4.86
C ASP A 140 -10.26 29.11 4.05
N ASN A 141 -10.77 28.39 3.02
CA ASN A 141 -10.05 27.41 2.19
C ASN A 141 -9.53 26.15 2.93
N ASN A 142 -10.05 25.84 4.11
CA ASN A 142 -9.76 24.58 4.78
C ASN A 142 -10.54 23.43 4.13
N TRP A 143 -9.91 22.25 4.01
CA TRP A 143 -10.56 21.07 3.53
C TRP A 143 -11.60 20.54 4.53
N LEU A 144 -12.78 20.21 4.05
CA LEU A 144 -13.85 19.56 4.81
C LEU A 144 -14.04 18.13 4.27
N SER A 145 -14.37 17.22 5.20
CA SER A 145 -14.75 15.85 4.84
C SER A 145 -16.23 15.78 4.41
N PRO A 146 -16.65 14.75 3.67
CA PRO A 146 -18.03 14.58 3.23
C PRO A 146 -19.04 14.61 4.38
N ASP A 147 -18.69 14.03 5.55
CA ASP A 147 -19.49 14.03 6.76
C ASP A 147 -19.59 15.41 7.47
N GLU A 148 -18.77 16.39 7.10
CA GLU A 148 -18.86 17.77 7.58
C GLU A 148 -19.74 18.68 6.71
N VAL A 149 -20.30 18.13 5.61
CA VAL A 149 -21.03 18.90 4.58
C VAL A 149 -22.41 18.32 4.35
N PHE A 150 -23.39 19.16 4.06
CA PHE A 150 -24.72 18.72 3.63
C PHE A 150 -25.25 19.60 2.49
N SER A 151 -26.14 19.04 1.71
CA SER A 151 -26.92 19.75 0.68
C SER A 151 -28.38 19.30 0.73
N ASN A 152 -29.31 20.22 0.52
CA ASN A 152 -30.73 19.92 0.41
C ASN A 152 -31.21 19.79 -1.05
N ASP A 153 -30.43 20.31 -2.00
CA ASP A 153 -30.81 20.44 -3.42
C ASP A 153 -29.76 19.86 -4.38
N GLY A 154 -28.68 19.27 -3.84
CA GLY A 154 -27.56 18.74 -4.61
C GLY A 154 -26.73 19.81 -5.34
N LYS A 155 -27.01 21.11 -5.12
CA LYS A 155 -26.32 22.23 -5.78
C LYS A 155 -25.64 23.16 -4.82
N ASN A 156 -26.29 23.42 -3.69
CA ASN A 156 -25.78 24.30 -2.64
C ASN A 156 -25.35 23.48 -1.44
N TYR A 157 -24.10 23.56 -1.09
CA TYR A 157 -23.50 22.82 0.01
C TYR A 157 -23.18 23.75 1.18
N PHE A 158 -23.42 23.27 2.40
CA PHE A 158 -23.28 24.01 3.65
C PHE A 158 -22.54 23.16 4.68
N SER A 159 -21.84 23.82 5.58
CA SER A 159 -21.19 23.14 6.71
C SER A 159 -22.23 22.65 7.73
N ILE A 160 -22.11 21.42 8.18
CA ILE A 160 -22.97 20.86 9.24
C ILE A 160 -22.78 21.61 10.54
N LYS A 161 -21.54 22.02 10.85
CA LYS A 161 -21.19 22.78 12.08
C LYS A 161 -21.80 24.18 12.08
N ASN A 162 -21.94 24.80 10.92
CA ASN A 162 -22.55 26.12 10.78
C ASN A 162 -23.35 26.19 9.45
N LYS A 163 -24.66 25.92 9.56
CA LYS A 163 -25.58 25.83 8.42
C LYS A 163 -25.72 27.12 7.61
N ALA A 164 -25.21 28.25 8.10
CA ALA A 164 -25.17 29.53 7.37
C ALA A 164 -23.94 29.65 6.46
N LYS A 165 -22.88 28.88 6.71
CA LYS A 165 -21.66 28.95 5.94
C LYS A 165 -21.72 28.06 4.71
N LYS A 166 -21.58 28.69 3.54
CA LYS A 166 -21.49 27.98 2.26
C LYS A 166 -20.17 27.22 2.15
N VAL A 167 -20.24 26.07 1.51
CA VAL A 167 -19.09 25.24 1.18
C VAL A 167 -18.84 25.30 -0.32
N LYS A 168 -17.58 25.51 -0.69
CA LYS A 168 -17.15 25.46 -2.09
C LYS A 168 -16.88 24.01 -2.47
N VAL A 169 -17.62 23.52 -3.45
CA VAL A 169 -17.41 22.21 -4.06
C VAL A 169 -16.32 22.35 -5.12
N GLY A 170 -15.30 21.52 -5.00
CA GLY A 170 -14.24 21.38 -5.99
C GLY A 170 -14.44 20.15 -6.88
N PRO A 171 -13.51 19.90 -7.80
CA PRO A 171 -13.60 18.76 -8.69
C PRO A 171 -13.56 17.43 -7.94
N SER A 172 -14.14 16.39 -8.56
CA SER A 172 -13.95 15.02 -8.12
C SER A 172 -12.50 14.60 -8.44
N GLU A 173 -11.80 14.16 -7.41
CA GLU A 173 -10.39 13.77 -7.47
C GLU A 173 -10.18 12.47 -6.70
N SER A 174 -9.06 11.79 -6.96
CA SER A 174 -8.67 10.60 -6.20
C SER A 174 -8.73 10.87 -4.70
N MET A 175 -9.33 9.94 -3.96
CA MET A 175 -9.49 10.06 -2.51
C MET A 175 -8.14 10.16 -1.81
N SER A 176 -7.99 11.14 -0.93
CA SER A 176 -6.80 11.32 -0.12
C SER A 176 -7.10 11.89 1.26
N LYS A 177 -6.35 11.44 2.27
CA LYS A 177 -6.47 11.97 3.64
C LYS A 177 -6.14 13.46 3.73
N SER A 178 -5.21 13.94 2.90
CA SER A 178 -4.81 15.37 2.90
C SER A 178 -5.90 16.31 2.40
N LYS A 179 -6.75 15.85 1.48
CA LYS A 179 -7.90 16.60 0.96
C LYS A 179 -9.19 16.29 1.71
N LYS A 180 -9.16 15.33 2.63
CA LYS A 180 -10.33 14.85 3.39
C LYS A 180 -11.51 14.36 2.54
N ASN A 181 -11.29 14.00 1.29
CA ASN A 181 -12.34 13.51 0.39
C ASN A 181 -12.45 11.97 0.39
N THR A 182 -12.10 11.35 1.49
CA THR A 182 -12.15 9.89 1.67
C THR A 182 -13.52 9.47 2.23
N ILE A 183 -14.00 8.35 1.74
CA ILE A 183 -15.15 7.61 2.29
C ILE A 183 -14.60 6.44 3.10
N ASP A 184 -15.13 6.24 4.30
CA ASP A 184 -14.74 5.11 5.14
C ASP A 184 -15.39 3.81 4.63
N PRO A 185 -14.62 2.83 4.14
CA PRO A 185 -15.19 1.57 3.67
C PRO A 185 -15.94 0.80 4.74
N GLU A 186 -15.51 0.89 6.01
CA GLU A 186 -16.16 0.19 7.11
C GLU A 186 -17.57 0.73 7.37
N GLU A 187 -17.72 2.05 7.36
CA GLU A 187 -19.02 2.70 7.51
C GLU A 187 -19.98 2.31 6.37
N ILE A 188 -19.49 2.33 5.14
CA ILE A 188 -20.31 1.96 3.97
C ILE A 188 -20.70 0.48 4.01
N ILE A 189 -19.78 -0.40 4.36
CA ILE A 189 -20.07 -1.83 4.50
C ILE A 189 -21.10 -2.08 5.61
N ASN A 190 -21.02 -1.37 6.71
CA ASN A 190 -21.99 -1.49 7.80
C ASN A 190 -23.40 -1.00 7.39
N ASN A 191 -23.48 0.03 6.54
CA ASN A 191 -24.76 0.61 6.10
C ASN A 191 -25.41 -0.15 4.94
N TYR A 192 -24.61 -0.64 3.99
CA TYR A 192 -25.11 -1.21 2.71
C TYR A 192 -24.72 -2.69 2.52
N GLY A 193 -23.81 -3.21 3.30
CA GLY A 193 -23.26 -4.56 3.10
C GLY A 193 -22.13 -4.60 2.06
N ALA A 194 -21.24 -5.57 2.22
CA ALA A 194 -20.07 -5.70 1.35
C ALA A 194 -20.42 -6.00 -0.12
N ASP A 195 -21.50 -6.76 -0.36
CA ASP A 195 -21.90 -7.13 -1.72
C ASP A 195 -22.45 -5.95 -2.51
N ALA A 196 -23.18 -5.02 -1.87
CA ALA A 196 -23.63 -3.79 -2.50
C ALA A 196 -22.44 -2.90 -2.91
N VAL A 197 -21.45 -2.77 -2.03
CA VAL A 197 -20.20 -2.02 -2.34
C VAL A 197 -19.46 -2.65 -3.51
N ARG A 198 -19.27 -3.96 -3.51
CA ARG A 198 -18.64 -4.69 -4.61
C ARG A 198 -19.38 -4.52 -5.93
N LEU A 199 -20.71 -4.65 -5.88
CA LEU A 199 -21.56 -4.47 -7.07
C LEU A 199 -21.42 -3.05 -7.62
N PHE A 200 -21.49 -2.02 -6.78
CA PHE A 200 -21.32 -0.62 -7.18
C PHE A 200 -19.99 -0.40 -7.90
N ILE A 201 -18.88 -0.80 -7.28
CA ILE A 201 -17.53 -0.60 -7.84
C ILE A 201 -17.36 -1.30 -9.20
N ILE A 202 -17.93 -2.50 -9.37
CA ILE A 202 -17.75 -3.27 -10.60
C ILE A 202 -18.73 -2.80 -11.73
N SER A 203 -19.91 -2.31 -11.36
CA SER A 203 -20.96 -1.99 -12.34
C SER A 203 -20.96 -0.54 -12.82
N ASP A 204 -20.34 0.38 -12.06
CA ASP A 204 -20.38 1.82 -12.37
C ASP A 204 -19.57 2.17 -13.62
N SER A 205 -18.36 1.67 -13.70
CA SER A 205 -17.41 2.00 -14.78
C SER A 205 -16.58 0.80 -15.19
N PRO A 206 -16.03 0.77 -16.43
CA PRO A 206 -14.97 -0.17 -16.77
C PRO A 206 -13.84 -0.07 -15.75
N PRO A 207 -13.28 -1.20 -15.30
CA PRO A 207 -12.36 -1.19 -14.15
C PRO A 207 -11.04 -0.42 -14.40
N GLU A 208 -10.72 -0.10 -15.66
CA GLU A 208 -9.56 0.75 -16.01
C GLU A 208 -9.85 2.25 -15.86
N LYS A 209 -11.10 2.63 -15.68
CA LYS A 209 -11.52 4.03 -15.51
C LYS A 209 -11.76 4.35 -14.06
N ASP A 210 -11.62 5.65 -13.74
CA ASP A 210 -11.95 6.14 -12.43
C ASP A 210 -13.43 5.97 -12.12
N VAL A 211 -13.73 5.49 -10.93
CA VAL A 211 -15.08 5.36 -10.37
C VAL A 211 -15.40 6.63 -9.61
N GLN A 212 -16.51 7.29 -9.99
CA GLN A 212 -17.01 8.42 -9.22
C GLN A 212 -17.88 7.92 -8.09
N TRP A 213 -17.48 8.19 -6.85
CA TRP A 213 -18.29 7.84 -5.69
C TRP A 213 -19.63 8.58 -5.73
N SER A 214 -20.71 7.86 -5.54
CA SER A 214 -22.08 8.37 -5.55
C SER A 214 -22.94 7.61 -4.55
N GLU A 215 -23.56 8.32 -3.62
CA GLU A 215 -24.51 7.72 -2.69
C GLU A 215 -25.73 7.14 -3.40
N GLU A 216 -26.22 7.82 -4.46
CA GLU A 216 -27.32 7.33 -5.28
C GLU A 216 -26.97 6.02 -5.99
N GLY A 217 -25.72 5.90 -6.48
CA GLY A 217 -25.20 4.68 -7.06
C GLY A 217 -25.11 3.55 -6.03
N MET A 218 -24.64 3.85 -4.82
CA MET A 218 -24.61 2.88 -3.71
C MET A 218 -26.01 2.41 -3.31
N GLU A 219 -26.97 3.33 -3.15
CA GLU A 219 -28.38 2.97 -2.87
C GLU A 219 -28.99 2.12 -3.97
N SER A 220 -28.67 2.41 -5.23
CA SER A 220 -29.15 1.64 -6.37
C SER A 220 -28.59 0.22 -6.35
N ALA A 221 -27.30 0.05 -6.07
CA ALA A 221 -26.66 -1.25 -5.91
C ALA A 221 -27.27 -2.03 -4.73
N TYR A 222 -27.50 -1.37 -3.61
CA TYR A 222 -28.11 -1.98 -2.42
C TYR A 222 -29.57 -2.45 -2.69
N LYS A 223 -30.37 -1.65 -3.41
CA LYS A 223 -31.74 -2.02 -3.76
C LYS A 223 -31.81 -3.16 -4.78
N PHE A 224 -30.74 -3.37 -5.55
CA PHE A 224 -30.66 -4.45 -6.53
C PHE A 224 -30.40 -5.81 -5.89
N ILE A 225 -29.64 -5.86 -4.79
CA ILE A 225 -29.33 -7.08 -4.03
C ILE A 225 -30.52 -7.46 -3.12
#